data_4bfbf115651103a29185fec8dcebee55
#
_entry.id   4bfbf115651103a29185fec8dcebee55
#
_cell.length_a   1.000
_cell.length_b   1.000
_cell.length_c   1.000
_cell.angle_alpha   90.00
_cell.angle_beta   90.00
_cell.angle_gamma   90.00
#
_symmetry.space_group_name_H-M   'P 1'
#
loop_
_entity.id
_entity.type
_entity.pdbx_description
1 polymer ?
#
loop_
_entity_poly.entity_id
_entity_poly.type
_entity_poly.pdbx_seq_one_letter_code
_entity_poly.pdbx_strand_id
1 'polypeptide(L)' 'MKKTPSPFSTIPEAIEDIRQGRMVVVVDDEDRENEGDLTIAAEKVTPDVINFMARYGRGLICLPMTGERLDALRIPL' A
#
# COMPACT_ATOMS: atom_id res chain seq x y z
N MET A 1 22.40 -27.55 0.23
CA MET A 1 21.41 -27.18 1.25
C MET A 1 20.41 -26.20 0.67
N LYS A 2 19.13 -26.51 0.75
CA LYS A 2 18.11 -25.59 0.26
C LYS A 2 17.92 -24.45 1.24
N LYS A 3 17.94 -23.21 0.73
CA LYS A 3 17.57 -22.06 1.54
C LYS A 3 16.06 -22.08 1.78
N THR A 4 15.64 -21.75 2.99
CA THR A 4 14.24 -21.49 3.27
C THR A 4 13.80 -20.28 2.44
N PRO A 5 12.71 -20.36 1.69
CA PRO A 5 12.21 -19.19 0.95
C PRO A 5 11.97 -18.02 1.90
N SER A 6 12.32 -16.82 1.48
CA SER A 6 11.96 -15.64 2.22
C SER A 6 10.44 -15.50 2.30
N PRO A 7 9.87 -15.11 3.44
CA PRO A 7 8.44 -14.81 3.53
C PRO A 7 8.05 -13.56 2.74
N PHE A 8 9.05 -12.77 2.29
CA PHE A 8 8.81 -11.53 1.58
C PHE A 8 8.93 -11.74 0.07
N SER A 9 8.11 -11.01 -0.67
CA SER A 9 8.23 -10.94 -2.12
C SER A 9 9.48 -10.16 -2.51
N THR A 10 10.01 -10.44 -3.69
CA THR A 10 11.05 -9.61 -4.26
C THR A 10 10.46 -8.27 -4.69
N ILE A 11 11.30 -7.24 -4.83
CA ILE A 11 10.84 -5.92 -5.30
C ILE A 11 10.21 -6.01 -6.71
N PRO A 12 10.81 -6.72 -7.69
CA PRO A 12 10.15 -6.88 -8.99
C PRO A 12 8.77 -7.53 -8.91
N GLU A 13 8.58 -8.52 -8.04
CA GLU A 13 7.27 -9.14 -7.83
C GLU A 13 6.27 -8.14 -7.26
N ALA A 14 6.68 -7.34 -6.28
CA ALA A 14 5.83 -6.33 -5.66
C ALA A 14 5.42 -5.26 -6.69
N ILE A 15 6.35 -4.82 -7.52
CA ILE A 15 6.04 -3.85 -8.59
C ILE A 15 5.01 -4.42 -9.56
N GLU A 16 5.15 -5.69 -9.94
CA GLU A 16 4.19 -6.32 -10.84
C GLU A 16 2.80 -6.44 -10.18
N ASP A 17 2.74 -6.77 -8.90
CA ASP A 17 1.48 -6.81 -8.18
C ASP A 17 0.79 -5.44 -8.16
N ILE A 18 1.54 -4.39 -7.89
CA ILE A 18 1.02 -3.01 -7.92
C ILE A 18 0.49 -2.67 -9.32
N ARG A 19 1.25 -3.02 -10.35
CA ARG A 19 0.85 -2.77 -11.75
C ARG A 19 -0.45 -3.46 -12.09
N GLN A 20 -0.64 -4.68 -11.60
CA GLN A 20 -1.84 -5.49 -11.86
C GLN A 20 -3.05 -5.08 -11.00
N GLY A 21 -2.89 -4.10 -10.13
CA GLY A 21 -3.97 -3.65 -9.27
C GLY A 21 -4.17 -4.51 -8.03
N ARG A 22 -3.17 -5.33 -7.69
CA ARG A 22 -3.23 -6.12 -6.47
C ARG A 22 -2.69 -5.33 -5.29
N MET A 23 -3.24 -5.59 -4.11
CA MET A 23 -2.70 -5.02 -2.87
C MET A 23 -1.44 -5.76 -2.46
N VAL A 24 -0.51 -5.00 -1.90
CA VAL A 24 0.66 -5.56 -1.23
C VAL A 24 0.69 -5.06 0.20
N VAL A 25 1.37 -5.79 1.07
CA VAL A 25 1.63 -5.35 2.43
C VAL A 25 3.07 -4.87 2.50
N VAL A 26 3.24 -3.59 2.77
CA VAL A 26 4.57 -2.99 2.94
C VAL A 26 4.88 -2.96 4.42
N VAL A 27 6.01 -3.53 4.80
CA VAL A 27 6.42 -3.59 6.20
C VAL A 27 7.73 -2.84 6.39
N ASP A 28 7.94 -2.32 7.59
CA ASP A 28 9.20 -1.73 7.98
C ASP A 28 9.96 -2.68 8.91
N ASP A 29 11.15 -2.26 9.36
CA ASP A 29 11.96 -3.04 10.27
C ASP A 29 11.29 -3.17 11.64
N GLU A 30 11.51 -4.32 12.28
CA GLU A 30 11.06 -4.55 13.65
C GLU A 30 11.62 -3.52 14.63
N ASP A 31 12.83 -3.04 14.34
CA ASP A 31 13.50 -2.03 15.17
C ASP A 31 12.93 -0.62 14.99
N ARG A 32 12.09 -0.42 14.01
CA ARG A 32 11.45 0.87 13.76
C ARG A 32 10.03 0.84 14.31
N GLU A 33 9.01 0.72 13.47
CA GLU A 33 7.62 0.71 13.90
C GLU A 33 7.03 -0.69 13.95
N ASN A 34 7.65 -1.63 13.23
CA ASN A 34 7.17 -3.01 13.13
C ASN A 34 5.69 -3.06 12.73
N GLU A 35 5.33 -2.24 11.75
CA GLU A 35 3.97 -2.12 11.25
C GLU A 35 3.91 -2.52 9.78
N GLY A 36 2.73 -2.92 9.34
CA GLY A 36 2.47 -3.22 7.94
C GLY A 36 1.37 -2.32 7.40
N ASP A 37 1.51 -1.88 6.16
CA ASP A 37 0.52 -1.07 5.48
C ASP A 37 -0.04 -1.80 4.27
N LEU A 38 -1.36 -1.86 4.16
CA LEU A 38 -2.01 -2.31 2.93
C LEU A 38 -1.86 -1.21 1.88
N THR A 39 -1.31 -1.58 0.74
CA THR A 39 -0.94 -0.61 -0.31
C THR A 39 -1.47 -1.06 -1.66
N ILE A 40 -2.07 -0.14 -2.40
CA ILE A 40 -2.53 -0.37 -3.77
C ILE A 40 -2.26 0.89 -4.59
N ALA A 41 -2.09 0.74 -5.90
CA ALA A 41 -1.99 1.89 -6.79
C ALA A 41 -3.31 2.67 -6.76
N ALA A 42 -3.23 3.98 -6.56
CA ALA A 42 -4.42 4.82 -6.46
C ALA A 42 -5.32 4.73 -7.70
N GLU A 43 -4.73 4.62 -8.89
CA GLU A 43 -5.48 4.49 -10.14
C GLU A 43 -6.25 3.17 -10.27
N LYS A 44 -5.92 2.19 -9.44
CA LYS A 44 -6.54 0.86 -9.45
C LYS A 44 -7.54 0.67 -8.31
N VAL A 45 -7.73 1.68 -7.48
CA VAL A 45 -8.59 1.58 -6.31
C VAL A 45 -10.05 1.46 -6.72
N THR A 46 -10.80 0.66 -5.97
CA THR A 46 -12.24 0.47 -6.13
C THR A 46 -12.92 0.64 -4.78
N PRO A 47 -14.25 0.85 -4.76
CA PRO A 47 -15.00 0.87 -3.49
C PRO A 47 -14.78 -0.38 -2.66
N ASP A 48 -14.70 -1.55 -3.29
CA ASP A 48 -14.47 -2.83 -2.59
C ASP A 48 -13.11 -2.85 -1.91
N VAL A 49 -12.07 -2.30 -2.56
CA VAL A 49 -10.72 -2.22 -1.97
C VAL A 49 -10.73 -1.29 -0.76
N ILE A 50 -11.36 -0.13 -0.87
CA ILE A 50 -11.46 0.81 0.25
C ILE A 50 -12.20 0.16 1.42
N ASN A 51 -13.29 -0.53 1.13
CA ASN A 51 -14.05 -1.25 2.16
C ASN A 51 -13.20 -2.33 2.83
N PHE A 52 -12.43 -3.06 2.05
CA PHE A 52 -11.51 -4.06 2.58
C PHE A 52 -10.47 -3.45 3.51
N MET A 53 -9.87 -2.33 3.09
CA MET A 53 -8.89 -1.62 3.92
C MET A 53 -9.50 -1.15 5.23
N ALA A 54 -10.70 -0.56 5.17
CA ALA A 54 -11.38 -0.07 6.37
C ALA A 54 -11.74 -1.20 7.33
N ARG A 55 -12.20 -2.33 6.79
CA ARG A 55 -12.70 -3.45 7.58
C ARG A 55 -11.57 -4.27 8.20
N TYR A 56 -10.53 -4.56 7.43
CA TYR A 56 -9.46 -5.48 7.83
C TYR A 56 -8.16 -4.78 8.20
N GLY A 57 -7.86 -3.64 7.57
CA GLY A 57 -6.66 -2.88 7.90
C GLY A 57 -6.77 -2.12 9.21
N ARG A 58 -7.96 -1.61 9.50
CA ARG A 58 -8.31 -0.96 10.78
C ARG A 58 -7.43 0.22 11.18
N GLY A 59 -6.89 0.91 10.20
CA GLY A 59 -6.11 2.11 10.44
C GLY A 59 -6.65 3.27 9.62
N LEU A 60 -5.83 4.30 9.46
CA LEU A 60 -6.16 5.40 8.59
C LEU A 60 -5.90 5.01 7.14
N ILE A 61 -6.84 5.38 6.27
CA ILE A 61 -6.63 5.26 4.83
C ILE A 61 -6.03 6.57 4.37
N CYS A 62 -4.81 6.50 3.83
CA CYS A 62 -4.04 7.67 3.42
C CYS A 62 -3.86 7.67 1.92
N LEU A 63 -3.93 8.86 1.32
CA LEU A 63 -3.65 9.07 -0.09
C LEU A 63 -2.64 10.20 -0.21
N PRO A 64 -1.35 9.89 -0.29
CA PRO A 64 -0.34 10.92 -0.53
C PRO A 64 -0.55 11.57 -1.90
N MET A 65 -0.47 12.89 -1.94
CA MET A 65 -0.70 13.64 -3.16
C MET A 65 0.30 14.80 -3.23
N THR A 66 0.61 15.23 -4.45
CA THR A 66 1.41 16.43 -4.65
C THR A 66 0.61 17.68 -4.25
N GLY A 67 1.29 18.74 -3.87
CA GLY A 67 0.64 20.02 -3.56
C GLY A 67 -0.17 20.54 -4.74
N GLU A 68 0.36 20.40 -5.95
CA GLU A 68 -0.36 20.79 -7.18
C GLU A 68 -1.69 20.07 -7.33
N ARG A 69 -1.70 18.78 -7.05
CA ARG A 69 -2.93 17.98 -7.15
C ARG A 69 -3.94 18.39 -6.09
N LEU A 70 -3.47 18.62 -4.87
CA LEU A 70 -4.32 19.11 -3.78
C LEU A 70 -4.94 20.46 -4.13
N ASP A 71 -4.15 21.37 -4.70
CA ASP A 71 -4.64 22.67 -5.14
C ASP A 71 -5.70 22.54 -6.23
N ALA A 72 -5.43 21.67 -7.20
CA ALA A 72 -6.40 21.44 -8.30
C ALA A 72 -7.73 20.89 -7.77
N LEU A 73 -7.70 20.08 -6.73
CA LEU A 73 -8.89 19.51 -6.12
C LEU A 73 -9.48 20.40 -5.01
N ARG A 74 -8.84 21.52 -4.71
CA ARG A 74 -9.24 22.46 -3.65
C ARG A 74 -9.30 21.79 -2.27
N ILE A 75 -8.33 20.94 -1.99
CA ILE A 75 -8.20 20.30 -0.68
C ILE A 75 -7.16 21.05 0.12
N PRO A 76 -7.53 21.73 1.22
CA PRO A 76 -6.57 22.44 2.06
C PRO A 76 -5.74 21.46 2.89
N LEU A 77 -4.55 21.92 3.28
CA LEU A 77 -3.71 21.16 4.21
C LEU A 77 -4.26 21.23 5.63
#